data_7646aa0b9831746edeb4ca33de9e0006
#
_entry.id   7646aa0b9831746edeb4ca33de9e0006
#
_cell.length_a   1.000
_cell.length_b   1.000
_cell.length_c   1.000
_cell.angle_alpha   90.00
_cell.angle_beta   90.00
_cell.angle_gamma   90.00
#
_symmetry.space_group_name_H-M   'P 1'
#
loop_
_entity.id
_entity.type
_entity.pdbx_description
1 polymer ?
#
loop_
_entity_poly.entity_id
_entity_poly.type
_entity_poly.pdbx_seq_one_letter_code
_entity_poly.pdbx_strand_id
1 'polypeptide(L)'
;MEQAAVLDIAKRFKQNPLLTPKDITPSRKEMVVECLLNPGVFRFDKKIWLLMRVAECAEQTEGYISIARRQAGEIEILQFAKSDPQLDFSDPRVIHYNGSDYLTTHSHLRLMCSEDGRNFRDAEDYNPIFGECELEAYGIEDCRVAEINGIFYLTYTMVSPYGVGVGLIQTRDWKRFDRKGMILPPHNKDCTIFEEKIRDRYFALHRPSSPELGGNYIWIAESPDSIHWGHHKCLAKTRQGMWDSARIGAGCSPIQTPQGWLAIYHGADEQHRYCLGALLLDLKDPSHVIARSELPLMEPTESYELNGFFGNVIFTNGHLVTGDRLQLYYGASDEVICGAELSIKEILSSLSPQKE
;
A
#
# COMPACT_ATOMS: atom_id res chain seq x y z
N MET A 1 26.35 14.83 19.08
CA MET A 1 25.35 13.88 18.56
C MET A 1 25.98 13.28 17.32
N GLU A 2 26.41 12.02 17.39
CA GLU A 2 26.86 11.29 16.21
C GLU A 2 25.68 11.25 15.23
N GLN A 3 25.93 11.66 13.98
CA GLN A 3 24.94 11.42 12.91
C GLN A 3 24.72 9.91 12.81
N ALA A 4 23.49 9.48 13.01
CA ALA A 4 23.12 8.07 12.79
C ALA A 4 23.56 7.70 11.36
N ALA A 5 24.24 6.57 11.22
CA ALA A 5 24.65 6.08 9.92
C ALA A 5 23.40 5.88 9.06
N VAL A 6 23.37 6.49 7.88
CA VAL A 6 22.29 6.35 6.89
C VAL A 6 22.77 5.39 5.83
N LEU A 7 22.00 4.36 5.52
CA LEU A 7 22.34 3.43 4.44
C LEU A 7 21.88 4.00 3.09
N ASP A 8 20.65 4.39 2.95
CA ASP A 8 19.92 4.84 1.74
C ASP A 8 20.58 4.46 0.40
N ILE A 9 20.39 3.20 -0.01
CA ILE A 9 20.97 2.65 -1.24
C ILE A 9 20.08 2.87 -2.47
N ALA A 10 18.94 3.54 -2.31
CA ALA A 10 17.97 3.76 -3.37
C ALA A 10 18.42 4.87 -4.32
N LYS A 11 18.43 4.58 -5.61
CA LYS A 11 18.67 5.56 -6.68
C LYS A 11 17.34 6.06 -7.22
N ARG A 12 16.90 7.21 -6.73
CA ARG A 12 15.66 7.86 -7.14
C ARG A 12 15.69 8.24 -8.62
N PHE A 13 14.56 8.09 -9.31
CA PHE A 13 14.49 8.46 -10.72
C PHE A 13 14.60 9.98 -10.88
N LYS A 14 15.35 10.42 -11.90
CA LYS A 14 15.53 11.86 -12.19
C LYS A 14 14.23 12.56 -12.57
N GLN A 15 13.23 11.79 -13.04
CA GLN A 15 11.94 12.29 -13.49
C GLN A 15 10.91 12.42 -12.34
N ASN A 16 11.28 12.05 -11.11
CA ASN A 16 10.36 12.17 -9.97
C ASN A 16 9.92 13.62 -9.72
N PRO A 17 8.65 13.84 -9.35
CA PRO A 17 7.56 12.87 -9.31
C PRO A 17 7.14 12.39 -10.71
N LEU A 18 6.80 11.08 -10.84
CA LEU A 18 6.35 10.49 -12.10
C LEU A 18 4.89 10.85 -12.43
N LEU A 19 4.06 10.98 -11.38
CA LEU A 19 2.65 11.37 -11.46
C LEU A 19 2.29 12.23 -10.26
N THR A 20 1.47 13.23 -10.51
CA THR A 20 0.91 14.14 -9.50
C THR A 20 -0.63 14.17 -9.61
N PRO A 21 -1.37 14.65 -8.61
CA PRO A 21 -2.82 14.80 -8.69
C PRO A 21 -3.31 15.56 -9.94
N LYS A 22 -2.51 16.49 -10.45
CA LYS A 22 -2.83 17.30 -11.64
C LYS A 22 -2.82 16.51 -12.96
N ASP A 23 -2.17 15.34 -12.97
CA ASP A 23 -2.08 14.48 -14.14
C ASP A 23 -3.30 13.56 -14.29
N ILE A 24 -4.22 13.58 -13.33
CA ILE A 24 -5.35 12.67 -13.25
C ILE A 24 -6.67 13.44 -13.30
N THR A 25 -7.53 13.08 -14.24
CA THR A 25 -8.89 13.61 -14.29
C THR A 25 -9.73 12.99 -13.18
N PRO A 26 -10.48 13.80 -12.39
CA PRO A 26 -11.38 13.28 -11.37
C PRO A 26 -12.41 12.30 -11.93
N SER A 27 -12.84 11.34 -11.11
CA SER A 27 -13.84 10.34 -11.49
C SER A 27 -15.22 10.95 -11.76
N ARG A 28 -15.52 12.09 -11.19
CA ARG A 28 -16.76 12.86 -11.32
C ARG A 28 -16.49 14.36 -11.25
N LYS A 29 -17.42 15.17 -11.77
CA LYS A 29 -17.30 16.64 -11.80
C LYS A 29 -17.24 17.27 -10.42
N GLU A 30 -17.92 16.64 -9.44
CA GLU A 30 -18.03 17.15 -8.07
C GLU A 30 -16.88 16.70 -7.17
N MET A 31 -15.87 16.01 -7.76
CA MET A 31 -14.72 15.47 -7.05
C MET A 31 -13.43 16.16 -7.49
N VAL A 32 -12.47 16.20 -6.58
CA VAL A 32 -11.12 16.70 -6.80
C VAL A 32 -10.14 15.62 -6.43
N VAL A 33 -9.15 15.35 -7.28
CA VAL A 33 -8.05 14.43 -6.95
C VAL A 33 -7.14 15.10 -5.93
N GLU A 34 -7.13 14.54 -4.72
CA GLU A 34 -6.31 15.05 -3.61
C GLU A 34 -4.94 14.39 -3.58
N CYS A 35 -4.91 13.05 -3.68
CA CYS A 35 -3.70 12.27 -3.52
C CYS A 35 -3.60 11.13 -4.54
N LEU A 36 -2.36 10.82 -4.95
CA LEU A 36 -2.00 9.59 -5.64
C LEU A 36 -1.12 8.76 -4.72
N LEU A 37 -1.48 7.50 -4.46
CA LEU A 37 -0.83 6.70 -3.42
C LEU A 37 -0.47 5.31 -3.93
N ASN A 38 0.61 4.80 -3.42
CA ASN A 38 1.00 3.40 -3.21
C ASN A 38 0.59 2.43 -4.34
N PRO A 39 1.15 2.52 -5.54
CA PRO A 39 0.71 1.70 -6.66
C PRO A 39 1.13 0.24 -6.52
N GLY A 40 0.21 -0.69 -6.78
CA GLY A 40 0.56 -2.04 -7.21
C GLY A 40 1.22 -1.97 -8.60
N VAL A 41 2.21 -2.83 -8.86
CA VAL A 41 3.02 -2.77 -10.10
C VAL A 41 3.09 -4.14 -10.73
N PHE A 42 2.93 -4.21 -12.04
CA PHE A 42 2.96 -5.47 -12.77
C PHE A 42 3.34 -5.26 -14.24
N ARG A 43 3.66 -6.37 -14.91
CA ARG A 43 3.83 -6.39 -16.38
C ARG A 43 2.62 -7.02 -17.04
N PHE A 44 2.10 -6.39 -18.06
CA PHE A 44 1.02 -6.93 -18.86
C PHE A 44 1.11 -6.36 -20.30
N ASP A 45 0.90 -7.21 -21.30
CA ASP A 45 0.96 -6.83 -22.71
C ASP A 45 2.22 -6.01 -23.08
N LYS A 46 3.40 -6.50 -22.62
CA LYS A 46 4.72 -5.88 -22.84
C LYS A 46 4.90 -4.47 -22.25
N LYS A 47 3.95 -3.99 -21.46
CA LYS A 47 4.01 -2.69 -20.79
C LYS A 47 4.20 -2.87 -19.29
N ILE A 48 4.61 -1.79 -18.65
CA ILE A 48 4.63 -1.63 -17.20
C ILE A 48 3.34 -0.93 -16.77
N TRP A 49 2.68 -1.47 -15.78
CA TRP A 49 1.42 -0.98 -15.28
C TRP A 49 1.50 -0.63 -13.81
N LEU A 50 0.86 0.48 -13.46
CA LEU A 50 0.58 0.86 -12.08
C LEU A 50 -0.92 0.71 -11.85
N LEU A 51 -1.29 -0.03 -10.82
CA LEU A 51 -2.63 0.01 -10.24
C LEU A 51 -2.58 0.96 -9.05
N MET A 52 -2.85 2.21 -9.32
CA MET A 52 -2.63 3.32 -8.41
C MET A 52 -3.88 3.60 -7.58
N ARG A 53 -3.73 3.84 -6.29
CA ARG A 53 -4.79 4.40 -5.47
C ARG A 53 -4.92 5.87 -5.79
N VAL A 54 -6.13 6.29 -6.16
CA VAL A 54 -6.52 7.69 -6.33
C VAL A 54 -7.47 8.05 -5.20
N ALA A 55 -7.09 8.99 -4.37
CA ALA A 55 -7.93 9.52 -3.31
C ALA A 55 -8.55 10.85 -3.76
N GLU A 56 -9.87 10.91 -3.79
CA GLU A 56 -10.63 12.09 -4.20
C GLU A 56 -11.41 12.64 -3.02
N CYS A 57 -11.46 13.96 -2.89
CA CYS A 57 -12.37 14.65 -1.99
C CYS A 57 -13.52 15.28 -2.77
N ALA A 58 -14.65 15.51 -2.09
CA ALA A 58 -15.74 16.28 -2.65
C ALA A 58 -15.36 17.77 -2.75
N GLU A 59 -15.85 18.48 -3.77
CA GLU A 59 -15.73 19.94 -3.83
C GLU A 59 -16.29 20.56 -2.56
N GLN A 60 -15.52 21.46 -1.94
CA GLN A 60 -15.88 22.09 -0.68
C GLN A 60 -16.80 23.29 -0.90
N THR A 61 -17.82 23.39 -0.06
CA THR A 61 -18.74 24.53 -0.03
C THR A 61 -18.41 25.44 1.16
N GLU A 62 -18.49 26.75 0.98
CA GLU A 62 -18.22 27.70 2.06
C GLU A 62 -19.10 27.42 3.28
N GLY A 63 -18.49 27.37 4.47
CA GLY A 63 -19.17 27.08 5.73
C GLY A 63 -19.48 25.59 5.98
N TYR A 64 -19.16 24.70 5.05
CA TYR A 64 -19.40 23.26 5.19
C TYR A 64 -18.12 22.45 4.97
N ILE A 65 -18.11 21.22 5.50
CA ILE A 65 -17.21 20.14 5.06
C ILE A 65 -18.04 19.18 4.24
N SER A 66 -17.63 18.97 2.99
CA SER A 66 -18.26 18.02 2.08
C SER A 66 -17.41 16.77 1.99
N ILE A 67 -18.01 15.59 2.15
CA ILE A 67 -17.34 14.29 1.99
C ILE A 67 -18.10 13.42 1.00
N ALA A 68 -17.39 12.53 0.34
CA ALA A 68 -17.97 11.53 -0.54
C ALA A 68 -18.08 10.18 0.19
N ARG A 69 -19.24 9.55 0.11
CA ARG A 69 -19.48 8.19 0.63
C ARG A 69 -20.21 7.38 -0.44
N ARG A 70 -19.86 6.11 -0.57
CA ARG A 70 -20.62 5.20 -1.42
C ARG A 70 -21.76 4.56 -0.64
N GLN A 71 -22.97 4.67 -1.18
CA GLN A 71 -24.17 4.06 -0.61
C GLN A 71 -25.03 3.48 -1.75
N ALA A 72 -25.46 2.23 -1.62
CA ALA A 72 -26.27 1.54 -2.61
C ALA A 72 -25.72 1.58 -4.06
N GLY A 73 -24.38 1.57 -4.19
CA GLY A 73 -23.72 1.61 -5.50
C GLY A 73 -23.45 3.00 -6.07
N GLU A 74 -24.00 4.06 -5.46
CA GLU A 74 -23.82 5.46 -5.88
C GLU A 74 -22.93 6.23 -4.92
N ILE A 75 -22.26 7.28 -5.41
CA ILE A 75 -21.55 8.24 -4.58
C ILE A 75 -22.54 9.31 -4.11
N GLU A 76 -22.67 9.43 -2.79
CA GLU A 76 -23.42 10.47 -2.09
C GLU A 76 -22.44 11.50 -1.52
N ILE A 77 -22.76 12.79 -1.67
CA ILE A 77 -22.02 13.87 -1.03
C ILE A 77 -22.77 14.30 0.24
N LEU A 78 -22.13 14.06 1.38
CA LEU A 78 -22.62 14.51 2.68
C LEU A 78 -22.00 15.89 3.00
N GLN A 79 -22.79 16.78 3.61
CA GLN A 79 -22.33 18.10 4.02
C GLN A 79 -22.56 18.31 5.51
N PHE A 80 -21.52 18.72 6.21
CA PHE A 80 -21.53 19.02 7.64
C PHE A 80 -21.21 20.48 7.86
N ALA A 81 -22.08 21.20 8.57
CA ALA A 81 -21.84 22.60 8.86
C ALA A 81 -20.63 22.76 9.80
N LYS A 82 -19.63 23.57 9.43
CA LYS A 82 -18.45 23.85 10.29
C LYS A 82 -18.80 24.51 11.62
N SER A 83 -19.97 25.11 11.71
CA SER A 83 -20.49 25.71 12.93
C SER A 83 -21.16 24.71 13.88
N ASP A 84 -21.36 23.47 13.48
CA ASP A 84 -21.97 22.43 14.32
C ASP A 84 -20.99 22.00 15.42
N PRO A 85 -21.33 22.20 16.72
CA PRO A 85 -20.43 21.86 17.82
C PRO A 85 -20.19 20.35 18.00
N GLN A 86 -20.95 19.48 17.30
CA GLN A 86 -20.76 18.04 17.31
C GLN A 86 -19.79 17.55 16.24
N LEU A 87 -19.35 18.46 15.35
CA LEU A 87 -18.41 18.16 14.29
C LEU A 87 -16.97 18.36 14.77
N ASP A 88 -16.20 17.28 14.86
CA ASP A 88 -14.74 17.34 15.02
C ASP A 88 -14.08 17.04 13.68
N PHE A 89 -13.29 17.99 13.20
CA PHE A 89 -12.51 17.92 11.95
C PHE A 89 -11.05 18.35 12.17
N SER A 90 -10.53 18.08 13.37
CA SER A 90 -9.14 18.37 13.74
C SER A 90 -8.11 17.47 12.98
N ASP A 91 -8.51 16.25 12.60
CA ASP A 91 -7.72 15.39 11.72
C ASP A 91 -8.13 15.62 10.26
N PRO A 92 -7.21 15.98 9.36
CA PRO A 92 -7.52 16.21 7.94
C PRO A 92 -8.02 14.96 7.21
N ARG A 93 -7.82 13.76 7.76
CA ARG A 93 -8.17 12.46 7.14
C ARG A 93 -9.53 11.93 7.58
N VAL A 94 -9.98 12.29 8.78
CA VAL A 94 -11.19 11.74 9.40
C VAL A 94 -11.96 12.85 10.09
N ILE A 95 -13.27 12.90 9.88
CA ILE A 95 -14.18 13.74 10.66
C ILE A 95 -15.01 12.83 11.58
N HIS A 96 -15.23 13.31 12.80
CA HIS A 96 -16.08 12.63 13.77
C HIS A 96 -17.38 13.44 13.91
N TYR A 97 -18.51 12.79 13.71
CA TYR A 97 -19.82 13.44 13.81
C TYR A 97 -20.88 12.49 14.39
N ASN A 98 -21.51 12.87 15.49
CA ASN A 98 -22.56 12.07 16.15
C ASN A 98 -22.16 10.61 16.44
N GLY A 99 -20.91 10.41 16.88
CA GLY A 99 -20.40 9.05 17.20
C GLY A 99 -20.08 8.20 16.00
N SER A 100 -20.03 8.78 14.79
CA SER A 100 -19.64 8.11 13.56
C SER A 100 -18.40 8.77 12.97
N ASP A 101 -17.54 7.95 12.36
CA ASP A 101 -16.32 8.39 11.69
C ASP A 101 -16.54 8.40 10.18
N TYR A 102 -16.04 9.44 9.52
CA TYR A 102 -16.11 9.60 8.08
C TYR A 102 -14.75 9.98 7.52
N LEU A 103 -14.33 9.32 6.46
CA LEU A 103 -13.10 9.72 5.77
C LEU A 103 -13.35 10.98 4.92
N THR A 104 -12.37 11.87 4.91
CA THR A 104 -12.40 13.09 4.08
C THR A 104 -12.19 12.82 2.61
N THR A 105 -11.59 11.67 2.28
CA THR A 105 -11.36 11.23 0.89
C THR A 105 -12.05 9.89 0.64
N HIS A 106 -12.45 9.69 -0.62
CA HIS A 106 -12.94 8.41 -1.15
C HIS A 106 -11.92 7.85 -2.14
N SER A 107 -11.43 6.65 -1.88
CA SER A 107 -10.38 6.04 -2.70
C SER A 107 -10.91 5.02 -3.70
N HIS A 108 -10.32 5.00 -4.89
CA HIS A 108 -10.52 3.98 -5.92
C HIS A 108 -9.17 3.61 -6.56
N LEU A 109 -9.14 2.56 -7.38
CA LEU A 109 -7.94 2.11 -8.05
C LEU A 109 -8.01 2.46 -9.54
N ARG A 110 -6.90 3.00 -10.09
CA ARG A 110 -6.80 3.42 -11.48
C ARG A 110 -5.55 2.86 -12.15
N LEU A 111 -5.71 2.40 -13.39
CA LEU A 111 -4.63 1.84 -14.18
C LEU A 111 -3.91 2.93 -14.97
N MET A 112 -2.59 2.96 -14.82
CA MET A 112 -1.67 3.77 -15.63
C MET A 112 -0.70 2.83 -16.35
N CYS A 113 -0.32 3.12 -17.58
CA CYS A 113 0.61 2.28 -18.32
C CYS A 113 1.80 3.07 -18.89
N SER A 114 2.93 2.38 -19.04
CA SER A 114 4.18 2.91 -19.56
C SER A 114 4.94 1.85 -20.36
N GLU A 115 5.65 2.27 -21.40
CA GLU A 115 6.57 1.42 -22.16
C GLU A 115 7.97 1.39 -21.55
N ASP A 116 8.38 2.48 -20.90
CA ASP A 116 9.73 2.71 -20.37
C ASP A 116 9.82 2.69 -18.83
N GLY A 117 8.67 2.66 -18.13
CA GLY A 117 8.58 2.73 -16.69
C GLY A 117 8.94 4.10 -16.08
N ARG A 118 8.87 5.16 -16.89
CA ARG A 118 9.14 6.55 -16.50
C ARG A 118 8.00 7.47 -16.90
N ASN A 119 7.52 7.31 -18.13
CA ASN A 119 6.45 8.12 -18.70
C ASN A 119 5.15 7.31 -18.64
N PHE A 120 4.30 7.60 -17.67
CA PHE A 120 3.02 6.93 -17.49
C PHE A 120 1.88 7.75 -18.09
N ARG A 121 0.89 7.05 -18.64
CA ARG A 121 -0.34 7.64 -19.18
C ARG A 121 -1.54 6.88 -18.70
N ASP A 122 -2.67 7.54 -18.68
CA ASP A 122 -3.95 6.91 -18.34
C ASP A 122 -4.26 5.74 -19.29
N ALA A 123 -4.80 4.69 -18.76
CA ALA A 123 -5.23 3.53 -19.52
C ALA A 123 -6.70 3.68 -19.92
N GLU A 124 -6.98 4.54 -20.91
CA GLU A 124 -8.32 4.94 -21.34
C GLU A 124 -9.26 3.77 -21.68
N ASP A 125 -8.71 2.62 -22.11
CA ASP A 125 -9.47 1.41 -22.42
C ASP A 125 -9.89 0.61 -21.16
N TYR A 126 -9.51 1.07 -19.95
CA TYR A 126 -9.73 0.39 -18.69
C TYR A 126 -10.44 1.29 -17.69
N ASN A 127 -11.58 0.84 -17.19
CA ASN A 127 -12.32 1.60 -16.19
C ASN A 127 -11.62 1.59 -14.83
N PRO A 128 -11.71 2.67 -14.05
CA PRO A 128 -11.33 2.65 -12.65
C PRO A 128 -12.08 1.57 -11.87
N ILE A 129 -11.42 0.96 -10.89
CA ILE A 129 -12.01 -0.05 -10.02
C ILE A 129 -12.47 0.64 -8.74
N PHE A 130 -13.78 0.67 -8.53
CA PHE A 130 -14.41 1.24 -7.33
C PHE A 130 -14.79 0.14 -6.34
N GLY A 131 -15.06 0.52 -5.09
CA GLY A 131 -15.76 -0.33 -4.14
C GLY A 131 -17.18 -0.65 -4.63
N GLU A 132 -17.70 -1.85 -4.33
CA GLU A 132 -19.01 -2.30 -4.81
C GLU A 132 -19.98 -2.69 -3.68
N CYS A 133 -19.49 -2.89 -2.45
CA CYS A 133 -20.31 -3.34 -1.33
C CYS A 133 -20.20 -2.41 -0.11
N GLU A 134 -21.02 -2.66 0.91
CA GLU A 134 -21.03 -1.87 2.15
C GLU A 134 -19.71 -1.91 2.93
N LEU A 135 -18.95 -3.01 2.79
CA LEU A 135 -17.62 -3.14 3.39
C LEU A 135 -16.54 -2.29 2.68
N GLU A 136 -16.91 -1.61 1.60
CA GLU A 136 -16.10 -0.71 0.79
C GLU A 136 -16.71 0.70 0.70
N ALA A 137 -17.58 1.06 1.65
CA ALA A 137 -18.37 2.30 1.62
C ALA A 137 -17.51 3.57 1.59
N TYR A 138 -16.30 3.52 2.16
CA TYR A 138 -15.31 4.62 2.13
C TYR A 138 -14.22 4.42 1.06
N GLY A 139 -14.39 3.44 0.19
CA GLY A 139 -13.49 3.13 -0.91
C GLY A 139 -12.61 1.90 -0.70
N ILE A 140 -11.72 1.71 -1.65
CA ILE A 140 -10.72 0.63 -1.68
C ILE A 140 -9.33 1.22 -1.81
N GLU A 141 -8.37 0.66 -1.05
CA GLU A 141 -7.07 1.28 -0.88
C GLU A 141 -5.91 0.30 -1.09
N ASP A 142 -4.74 0.86 -1.41
CA ASP A 142 -3.41 0.24 -1.27
C ASP A 142 -3.31 -1.18 -1.85
N CYS A 143 -3.67 -1.34 -3.10
CA CYS A 143 -3.67 -2.62 -3.79
C CYS A 143 -2.24 -3.13 -4.01
N ARG A 144 -2.02 -4.43 -3.72
CA ARG A 144 -0.85 -5.20 -4.13
C ARG A 144 -1.27 -6.17 -5.23
N VAL A 145 -0.42 -6.33 -6.21
CA VAL A 145 -0.66 -7.23 -7.35
C VAL A 145 0.38 -8.35 -7.31
N ALA A 146 -0.10 -9.58 -7.29
CA ALA A 146 0.72 -10.79 -7.45
C ALA A 146 0.26 -11.56 -8.68
N GLU A 147 1.19 -12.09 -9.48
CA GLU A 147 0.85 -12.92 -10.63
C GLU A 147 1.24 -14.38 -10.37
N ILE A 148 0.26 -15.29 -10.45
CA ILE A 148 0.49 -16.72 -10.28
C ILE A 148 -0.18 -17.46 -11.44
N ASN A 149 0.60 -18.12 -12.29
CA ASN A 149 0.09 -18.91 -13.43
C ASN A 149 -0.85 -18.13 -14.36
N GLY A 150 -0.55 -16.87 -14.66
CA GLY A 150 -1.32 -16.00 -15.53
C GLY A 150 -2.64 -15.53 -14.94
N ILE A 151 -2.79 -15.61 -13.62
CA ILE A 151 -3.86 -14.97 -12.85
C ILE A 151 -3.24 -13.88 -12.00
N PHE A 152 -3.78 -12.67 -12.08
CA PHE A 152 -3.43 -11.57 -11.20
C PHE A 152 -4.33 -11.62 -9.96
N TYR A 153 -3.71 -11.58 -8.79
CA TYR A 153 -4.34 -11.53 -7.47
C TYR A 153 -4.15 -10.13 -6.92
N LEU A 154 -5.24 -9.41 -6.76
CA LEU A 154 -5.27 -8.05 -6.28
C LEU A 154 -5.74 -8.07 -4.83
N THR A 155 -4.84 -7.97 -3.87
CA THR A 155 -5.19 -7.78 -2.47
C THR A 155 -5.25 -6.28 -2.17
N TYR A 156 -6.32 -5.82 -1.55
CA TYR A 156 -6.55 -4.41 -1.27
C TYR A 156 -7.22 -4.21 0.08
N THR A 157 -7.12 -3.03 0.63
CA THR A 157 -7.80 -2.66 1.87
C THR A 157 -9.22 -2.22 1.55
N MET A 158 -10.21 -2.90 2.13
CA MET A 158 -11.62 -2.52 2.15
C MET A 158 -11.85 -1.58 3.33
N VAL A 159 -12.43 -0.41 3.08
CA VAL A 159 -12.63 0.61 4.14
C VAL A 159 -14.11 0.91 4.30
N SER A 160 -14.60 0.80 5.54
CA SER A 160 -16.01 0.96 5.86
C SER A 160 -16.23 1.37 7.31
N PRO A 161 -17.47 1.72 7.72
CA PRO A 161 -17.81 1.93 9.13
C PRO A 161 -17.55 0.72 10.04
N TYR A 162 -17.40 -0.49 9.47
CA TYR A 162 -17.08 -1.72 10.21
C TYR A 162 -15.56 -1.90 10.43
N GLY A 163 -14.75 -0.94 10.00
CA GLY A 163 -13.30 -0.95 10.07
C GLY A 163 -12.65 -1.30 8.74
N VAL A 164 -11.37 -1.67 8.79
CA VAL A 164 -10.54 -1.99 7.63
C VAL A 164 -10.28 -3.49 7.55
N GLY A 165 -10.59 -4.11 6.42
CA GLY A 165 -10.33 -5.51 6.13
C GLY A 165 -9.60 -5.68 4.81
N VAL A 166 -9.25 -6.92 4.45
CA VAL A 166 -8.59 -7.20 3.18
C VAL A 166 -9.55 -7.88 2.22
N GLY A 167 -9.70 -7.28 1.04
CA GLY A 167 -10.42 -7.86 -0.09
C GLY A 167 -9.49 -8.54 -1.09
N LEU A 168 -10.05 -9.43 -1.90
CA LEU A 168 -9.37 -10.09 -3.01
C LEU A 168 -10.18 -9.95 -4.30
N ILE A 169 -9.50 -9.49 -5.35
CA ILE A 169 -9.99 -9.55 -6.73
C ILE A 169 -9.03 -10.41 -7.54
N GLN A 170 -9.54 -11.19 -8.48
CA GLN A 170 -8.76 -11.93 -9.46
C GLN A 170 -9.08 -11.47 -10.87
N THR A 171 -8.08 -11.39 -11.74
CA THR A 171 -8.27 -11.10 -13.16
C THR A 171 -7.20 -11.81 -14.01
N ARG A 172 -7.49 -12.01 -15.29
CA ARG A 172 -6.53 -12.49 -16.30
C ARG A 172 -6.29 -11.48 -17.42
N ASP A 173 -7.23 -10.57 -17.60
CA ASP A 173 -7.28 -9.68 -18.77
C ASP A 173 -7.47 -8.21 -18.42
N TRP A 174 -7.54 -7.88 -17.10
CA TRP A 174 -7.76 -6.54 -16.56
C TRP A 174 -9.04 -5.86 -17.04
N LYS A 175 -9.95 -6.64 -17.64
CA LYS A 175 -11.28 -6.21 -18.09
C LYS A 175 -12.41 -6.89 -17.34
N ARG A 176 -12.19 -8.13 -16.90
CA ARG A 176 -13.13 -8.91 -16.09
C ARG A 176 -12.52 -9.16 -14.72
N PHE A 177 -13.24 -8.78 -13.71
CA PHE A 177 -12.80 -8.88 -12.32
C PHE A 177 -13.69 -9.87 -11.57
N ASP A 178 -13.08 -10.91 -11.01
CA ASP A 178 -13.73 -11.88 -10.15
C ASP A 178 -13.46 -11.50 -8.70
N ARG A 179 -14.43 -10.82 -8.06
CA ARG A 179 -14.34 -10.37 -6.67
C ARG A 179 -14.62 -11.54 -5.73
N LYS A 180 -13.66 -11.84 -4.87
CA LYS A 180 -13.76 -12.91 -3.87
C LYS A 180 -14.29 -12.43 -2.52
N GLY A 181 -14.53 -11.12 -2.39
CA GLY A 181 -14.95 -10.51 -1.14
C GLY A 181 -13.81 -10.37 -0.13
N MET A 182 -14.17 -10.25 1.13
CA MET A 182 -13.22 -10.10 2.24
C MET A 182 -12.56 -11.43 2.56
N ILE A 183 -11.22 -11.46 2.54
CA ILE A 183 -10.41 -12.65 2.86
C ILE A 183 -9.77 -12.58 4.25
N LEU A 184 -9.58 -11.38 4.80
CA LEU A 184 -9.12 -11.17 6.18
C LEU A 184 -10.02 -10.11 6.84
N PRO A 185 -10.62 -10.43 7.99
CA PRO A 185 -11.58 -9.53 8.65
C PRO A 185 -10.88 -8.33 9.31
N PRO A 186 -11.63 -7.30 9.70
CA PRO A 186 -11.15 -6.15 10.46
C PRO A 186 -10.56 -6.54 11.82
N HIS A 187 -9.52 -5.83 12.30
CA HIS A 187 -8.79 -4.83 11.55
C HIS A 187 -7.57 -5.47 10.90
N ASN A 188 -7.46 -5.41 9.59
CA ASN A 188 -6.35 -6.00 8.84
C ASN A 188 -6.07 -5.22 7.56
N LYS A 189 -4.80 -5.10 7.18
CA LYS A 189 -4.33 -4.42 5.95
C LYS A 189 -2.95 -4.92 5.52
N ASP A 190 -2.35 -4.25 4.54
CA ASP A 190 -1.00 -4.54 4.02
C ASP A 190 -0.81 -6.00 3.62
N CYS A 191 -1.86 -6.59 3.02
CA CYS A 191 -1.81 -7.96 2.58
C CYS A 191 -1.15 -8.08 1.21
N THR A 192 -0.13 -8.92 1.11
CA THR A 192 0.51 -9.27 -0.16
C THR A 192 0.70 -10.77 -0.27
N ILE A 193 0.35 -11.34 -1.43
CA ILE A 193 0.48 -12.76 -1.72
C ILE A 193 1.85 -13.01 -2.37
N PHE A 194 2.51 -14.14 -2.04
CA PHE A 194 3.71 -14.61 -2.73
C PHE A 194 3.35 -15.04 -4.16
N GLU A 195 4.19 -14.71 -5.13
CA GLU A 195 3.93 -15.03 -6.55
C GLU A 195 4.14 -16.50 -6.93
N GLU A 196 4.49 -17.34 -5.95
CA GLU A 196 4.60 -18.78 -6.10
C GLU A 196 3.94 -19.51 -4.93
N LYS A 197 3.41 -20.69 -5.21
CA LYS A 197 2.98 -21.61 -4.17
C LYS A 197 4.18 -22.31 -3.55
N ILE A 198 4.23 -22.37 -2.23
CA ILE A 198 5.23 -23.11 -1.46
C ILE A 198 4.53 -24.36 -0.89
N ARG A 199 4.98 -25.56 -1.26
CA ARG A 199 4.35 -26.83 -0.84
C ARG A 199 2.85 -26.88 -1.15
N ASP A 200 2.48 -26.47 -2.38
CA ASP A 200 1.10 -26.37 -2.88
C ASP A 200 0.15 -25.43 -2.09
N ARG A 201 0.72 -24.56 -1.25
CA ARG A 201 -0.03 -23.56 -0.49
C ARG A 201 0.29 -22.15 -0.98
N TYR A 202 -0.69 -21.28 -0.96
CA TYR A 202 -0.50 -19.84 -1.05
C TYR A 202 -0.01 -19.32 0.30
N PHE A 203 0.90 -18.36 0.25
CA PHE A 203 1.36 -17.62 1.43
C PHE A 203 1.08 -16.15 1.25
N ALA A 204 0.77 -15.46 2.35
CA ALA A 204 0.59 -14.01 2.35
C ALA A 204 1.20 -13.40 3.62
N LEU A 205 1.79 -12.22 3.44
CA LEU A 205 2.09 -11.32 4.54
C LEU A 205 0.88 -10.40 4.74
N HIS A 206 0.57 -10.08 6.00
CA HIS A 206 -0.52 -9.16 6.33
C HIS A 206 -0.26 -8.48 7.67
N ARG A 207 -1.06 -7.48 8.01
CA ARG A 207 -0.92 -6.73 9.25
C ARG A 207 -2.25 -6.60 10.00
N PRO A 208 -2.51 -7.46 10.98
CA PRO A 208 -3.55 -7.18 11.97
C PRO A 208 -3.19 -5.90 12.73
N SER A 209 -4.17 -5.06 12.98
CA SER A 209 -3.99 -3.81 13.73
C SER A 209 -4.88 -3.86 14.95
N SER A 210 -4.28 -3.83 16.15
CA SER A 210 -5.04 -3.73 17.40
C SER A 210 -4.68 -2.41 18.09
N PRO A 211 -5.67 -1.64 18.53
CA PRO A 211 -5.41 -0.42 19.29
C PRO A 211 -5.04 -0.67 20.76
N GLU A 212 -5.32 -1.85 21.31
CA GLU A 212 -5.19 -2.14 22.75
C GLU A 212 -4.02 -3.07 23.06
N LEU A 213 -4.10 -4.33 22.61
CA LEU A 213 -3.07 -5.34 22.87
C LEU A 213 -2.37 -5.74 21.58
N GLY A 214 -1.05 -5.92 21.67
CA GLY A 214 -0.21 -6.27 20.53
C GLY A 214 0.41 -5.03 19.90
N GLY A 215 0.49 -5.01 18.56
CA GLY A 215 1.07 -3.91 17.80
C GLY A 215 0.85 -4.09 16.32
N ASN A 216 1.30 -3.11 15.57
CA ASN A 216 1.24 -3.12 14.12
C ASN A 216 2.41 -3.93 13.55
N TYR A 217 2.28 -5.25 13.55
CA TYR A 217 3.33 -6.22 13.20
C TYR A 217 3.03 -6.90 11.87
N ILE A 218 4.08 -7.38 11.20
CA ILE A 218 3.92 -8.24 10.02
C ILE A 218 3.62 -9.66 10.48
N TRP A 219 2.54 -10.22 9.96
CA TRP A 219 2.15 -11.60 10.13
C TRP A 219 2.23 -12.34 8.80
N ILE A 220 2.37 -13.65 8.86
CA ILE A 220 2.28 -14.55 7.72
C ILE A 220 1.13 -15.52 7.92
N ALA A 221 0.46 -15.88 6.83
CA ALA A 221 -0.58 -16.88 6.79
C ALA A 221 -0.45 -17.75 5.56
N GLU A 222 -1.03 -18.95 5.59
CA GLU A 222 -1.12 -19.85 4.44
C GLU A 222 -2.57 -20.15 4.06
N SER A 223 -2.80 -20.50 2.79
CA SER A 223 -4.11 -20.81 2.25
C SER A 223 -4.05 -21.94 1.22
N PRO A 224 -5.05 -22.85 1.16
CA PRO A 224 -5.16 -23.84 0.09
C PRO A 224 -5.64 -23.25 -1.24
N ASP A 225 -6.38 -22.12 -1.20
CA ASP A 225 -7.17 -21.61 -2.31
C ASP A 225 -7.11 -20.09 -2.51
N SER A 226 -6.28 -19.38 -1.76
CA SER A 226 -6.15 -17.91 -1.72
C SER A 226 -7.33 -17.15 -1.07
N ILE A 227 -8.35 -17.86 -0.62
CA ILE A 227 -9.56 -17.27 0.00
C ILE A 227 -9.59 -17.59 1.49
N HIS A 228 -9.38 -18.85 1.86
CA HIS A 228 -9.41 -19.30 3.25
C HIS A 228 -8.00 -19.30 3.84
N TRP A 229 -7.71 -18.33 4.69
CA TRP A 229 -6.41 -18.13 5.31
C TRP A 229 -6.36 -18.69 6.74
N GLY A 230 -5.26 -19.35 7.07
CA GLY A 230 -5.04 -19.94 8.38
C GLY A 230 -3.57 -20.03 8.75
N HIS A 231 -3.26 -20.73 9.83
CA HIS A 231 -1.91 -20.90 10.36
C HIS A 231 -1.16 -19.57 10.54
N HIS A 232 -1.89 -18.55 11.01
CA HIS A 232 -1.34 -17.21 11.22
C HIS A 232 -0.22 -17.21 12.24
N LYS A 233 0.93 -16.62 11.89
CA LYS A 233 2.09 -16.44 12.76
C LYS A 233 2.57 -15.00 12.71
N CYS A 234 2.92 -14.41 13.86
CA CYS A 234 3.63 -13.15 13.92
C CYS A 234 5.05 -13.35 13.37
N LEU A 235 5.35 -12.74 12.23
CA LEU A 235 6.61 -12.91 11.52
C LEU A 235 7.67 -11.93 12.00
N ALA A 236 7.31 -10.65 12.09
CA ALA A 236 8.21 -9.59 12.54
C ALA A 236 7.48 -8.57 13.38
N LYS A 237 8.15 -8.05 14.40
CA LYS A 237 7.66 -7.02 15.33
C LYS A 237 8.39 -5.70 15.10
N THR A 238 7.81 -4.61 15.60
CA THR A 238 8.48 -3.32 15.75
C THR A 238 9.70 -3.43 16.66
N ARG A 239 10.67 -2.54 16.50
CA ARG A 239 11.92 -2.53 17.28
C ARG A 239 12.04 -1.19 18.00
N GLN A 240 12.00 -1.23 19.33
CA GLN A 240 12.06 -0.03 20.16
C GLN A 240 13.34 0.78 19.88
N GLY A 241 13.19 2.08 19.72
CA GLY A 241 14.31 3.02 19.48
C GLY A 241 14.91 2.96 18.06
N MET A 242 14.30 2.18 17.16
CA MET A 242 14.71 2.12 15.76
C MET A 242 13.70 2.84 14.85
N TRP A 243 14.06 2.96 13.57
CA TRP A 243 13.26 3.62 12.53
C TRP A 243 11.89 2.95 12.26
N ASP A 244 11.70 1.72 12.73
CA ASP A 244 10.50 0.92 12.60
C ASP A 244 9.86 0.59 13.96
N SER A 245 9.91 1.55 14.90
CA SER A 245 9.48 1.36 16.30
C SER A 245 7.97 1.40 16.50
N ALA A 246 7.23 2.19 15.73
CA ALA A 246 5.80 2.39 15.94
C ALA A 246 4.94 1.39 15.15
N ARG A 247 5.31 1.11 13.90
CA ARG A 247 4.57 0.15 13.04
C ARG A 247 5.42 -0.37 11.92
N ILE A 248 5.09 -1.59 11.46
CA ILE A 248 5.66 -2.21 10.26
C ILE A 248 4.55 -2.88 9.46
N GLY A 249 4.71 -2.95 8.15
CA GLY A 249 3.76 -3.63 7.26
C GLY A 249 4.42 -4.07 5.96
N ALA A 250 3.88 -5.11 5.33
CA ALA A 250 4.40 -5.61 4.07
C ALA A 250 4.23 -4.56 2.96
N GLY A 251 5.23 -4.46 2.11
CA GLY A 251 5.16 -3.71 0.85
C GLY A 251 4.60 -4.56 -0.27
N CYS A 252 5.43 -4.86 -1.24
CA CYS A 252 5.11 -5.68 -2.41
C CYS A 252 5.27 -7.20 -2.15
N SER A 253 4.89 -8.02 -3.14
CA SER A 253 5.09 -9.47 -3.11
C SER A 253 6.56 -9.82 -2.85
N PRO A 254 6.87 -10.78 -1.97
CA PRO A 254 8.24 -11.19 -1.72
C PRO A 254 8.92 -11.74 -2.97
N ILE A 255 10.20 -11.40 -3.15
CA ILE A 255 11.02 -11.77 -4.30
C ILE A 255 11.76 -13.05 -3.97
N GLN A 256 11.62 -14.09 -4.81
CA GLN A 256 12.42 -15.29 -4.68
C GLN A 256 13.87 -15.02 -5.07
N THR A 257 14.80 -15.36 -4.18
CA THR A 257 16.25 -15.29 -4.41
C THR A 257 16.90 -16.62 -4.05
N PRO A 258 18.12 -16.89 -4.49
CA PRO A 258 18.83 -18.11 -4.06
C PRO A 258 19.06 -18.21 -2.54
N GLN A 259 19.01 -17.09 -1.82
CA GLN A 259 19.26 -17.02 -0.38
C GLN A 259 17.97 -17.07 0.46
N GLY A 260 16.80 -16.85 -0.13
CA GLY A 260 15.54 -16.78 0.59
C GLY A 260 14.52 -15.90 -0.15
N TRP A 261 13.34 -15.72 0.46
CA TRP A 261 12.35 -14.76 0.01
C TRP A 261 12.67 -13.37 0.55
N LEU A 262 13.03 -12.46 -0.34
CA LEU A 262 13.29 -11.06 0.01
C LEU A 262 11.98 -10.29 0.03
N ALA A 263 11.54 -9.88 1.21
CA ALA A 263 10.32 -9.09 1.42
C ALA A 263 10.69 -7.64 1.76
N ILE A 264 10.36 -6.71 0.86
CA ILE A 264 10.45 -5.28 1.16
C ILE A 264 9.26 -4.91 2.06
N TYR A 265 9.53 -4.17 3.15
CA TYR A 265 8.51 -3.72 4.08
C TYR A 265 8.67 -2.24 4.39
N HIS A 266 7.59 -1.59 4.81
CA HIS A 266 7.64 -0.25 5.37
C HIS A 266 7.65 -0.31 6.89
N GLY A 267 8.36 0.61 7.49
CA GLY A 267 8.35 0.84 8.93
C GLY A 267 8.19 2.33 9.22
N ALA A 268 7.57 2.65 10.35
CA ALA A 268 7.47 4.02 10.83
C ALA A 268 7.93 4.13 12.27
N ASP A 269 8.56 5.26 12.60
CA ASP A 269 8.89 5.65 13.97
C ASP A 269 7.73 6.40 14.65
N GLU A 270 7.95 6.80 15.90
CA GLU A 270 6.96 7.53 16.70
C GLU A 270 6.67 8.95 16.16
N GLN A 271 7.51 9.49 15.28
CA GLN A 271 7.33 10.75 14.59
C GLN A 271 6.64 10.59 13.24
N HIS A 272 6.12 9.38 12.96
CA HIS A 272 5.48 9.04 11.69
C HIS A 272 6.37 9.16 10.46
N ARG A 273 7.68 9.05 10.59
CA ARG A 273 8.59 8.97 9.46
C ARG A 273 8.58 7.55 8.92
N TYR A 274 8.10 7.39 7.69
CA TYR A 274 8.00 6.10 7.01
C TYR A 274 9.21 5.84 6.12
N CYS A 275 9.88 4.73 6.37
CA CYS A 275 11.03 4.25 5.62
C CYS A 275 10.79 2.84 5.08
N LEU A 276 11.63 2.40 4.14
CA LEU A 276 11.62 1.04 3.63
C LEU A 276 12.79 0.22 4.18
N GLY A 277 12.52 -1.02 4.53
CA GLY A 277 13.51 -2.02 4.88
C GLY A 277 13.22 -3.36 4.22
N ALA A 278 13.99 -4.39 4.56
CA ALA A 278 13.78 -5.73 4.04
C ALA A 278 13.90 -6.82 5.11
N LEU A 279 13.16 -7.90 4.89
CA LEU A 279 13.27 -9.18 5.57
C LEU A 279 13.75 -10.22 4.55
N LEU A 280 14.60 -11.14 4.98
CA LEU A 280 14.92 -12.36 4.25
C LEU A 280 14.28 -13.54 4.96
N LEU A 281 13.42 -14.29 4.26
CA LEU A 281 12.67 -15.42 4.80
C LEU A 281 13.18 -16.71 4.20
N ASP A 282 13.05 -17.82 4.94
CA ASP A 282 13.47 -19.12 4.45
C ASP A 282 12.65 -19.57 3.22
N LEU A 283 13.32 -20.19 2.25
CA LEU A 283 12.70 -20.62 0.99
C LEU A 283 11.63 -21.70 1.18
N LYS A 284 11.84 -22.60 2.15
CA LYS A 284 10.97 -23.75 2.37
C LYS A 284 9.91 -23.46 3.44
N ASP A 285 10.28 -22.66 4.44
CA ASP A 285 9.38 -22.20 5.50
C ASP A 285 9.44 -20.68 5.64
N PRO A 286 8.68 -19.93 4.86
CA PRO A 286 8.73 -18.48 4.88
C PRO A 286 8.22 -17.86 6.21
N SER A 287 7.76 -18.67 7.15
CA SER A 287 7.48 -18.23 8.52
C SER A 287 8.73 -18.06 9.39
N HIS A 288 9.91 -18.42 8.86
CA HIS A 288 11.20 -18.21 9.51
C HIS A 288 11.95 -17.02 8.88
N VAL A 289 12.26 -16.00 9.70
CA VAL A 289 13.06 -14.83 9.31
C VAL A 289 14.55 -15.16 9.46
N ILE A 290 15.29 -15.15 8.37
CA ILE A 290 16.75 -15.40 8.35
C ILE A 290 17.51 -14.13 8.73
N ALA A 291 17.11 -13.00 8.11
CA ALA A 291 17.82 -11.72 8.29
C ALA A 291 16.85 -10.53 8.12
N ARG A 292 17.27 -9.38 8.65
CA ARG A 292 16.48 -8.12 8.60
C ARG A 292 17.43 -6.93 8.44
N SER A 293 16.98 -5.90 7.71
CA SER A 293 17.71 -4.65 7.63
C SER A 293 17.77 -3.94 9.00
N GLU A 294 18.97 -3.55 9.43
CA GLU A 294 19.18 -2.79 10.65
C GLU A 294 18.89 -1.30 10.42
N LEU A 295 19.43 -0.77 9.33
CA LEU A 295 19.14 0.57 8.85
C LEU A 295 18.09 0.53 7.73
N PRO A 296 17.35 1.63 7.49
CA PRO A 296 16.45 1.70 6.35
C PRO A 296 17.25 1.62 5.03
N LEU A 297 16.70 0.89 4.06
CA LEU A 297 17.22 0.82 2.69
C LEU A 297 16.93 2.11 1.91
N MET A 298 15.86 2.78 2.31
CA MET A 298 15.39 4.04 1.73
C MET A 298 14.64 4.83 2.80
N GLU A 299 14.96 6.11 2.94
CA GLU A 299 14.30 7.04 3.86
C GLU A 299 13.91 8.33 3.16
N PRO A 300 12.91 9.10 3.64
CA PRO A 300 12.53 10.38 3.03
C PRO A 300 13.68 11.39 3.08
N THR A 301 14.13 11.85 1.92
CA THR A 301 15.23 12.83 1.78
C THR A 301 14.90 13.93 0.77
N GLU A 302 14.11 13.63 -0.25
CA GLU A 302 13.76 14.59 -1.28
C GLU A 302 12.59 15.48 -0.85
N SER A 303 12.51 16.68 -1.41
CA SER A 303 11.46 17.64 -1.03
C SER A 303 10.04 17.09 -1.19
N TYR A 304 9.79 16.28 -2.22
CA TYR A 304 8.51 15.62 -2.48
C TYR A 304 8.24 14.39 -1.59
N GLU A 305 9.24 13.92 -0.83
CA GLU A 305 9.10 12.87 0.18
C GLU A 305 8.90 13.46 1.59
N LEU A 306 9.39 14.69 1.79
CA LEU A 306 9.33 15.40 3.06
C LEU A 306 8.07 16.25 3.21
N ASN A 307 7.52 16.75 2.08
CA ASN A 307 6.40 17.69 2.07
C ASN A 307 5.31 17.21 1.12
N GLY A 308 4.06 17.18 1.58
CA GLY A 308 2.89 16.77 0.84
C GLY A 308 1.67 16.68 1.76
N PHE A 309 0.66 15.89 1.36
CA PHE A 309 -0.55 15.68 2.15
C PHE A 309 -0.23 15.11 3.55
N PHE A 310 0.70 14.14 3.61
CA PHE A 310 1.26 13.61 4.85
C PHE A 310 2.78 13.44 4.69
N GLY A 311 3.54 14.42 5.14
CA GLY A 311 5.00 14.49 4.91
C GLY A 311 5.82 13.40 5.61
N ASN A 312 7.10 13.28 5.20
CA ASN A 312 8.05 12.27 5.69
C ASN A 312 7.64 10.82 5.39
N VAL A 313 7.06 10.56 4.21
CA VAL A 313 6.55 9.24 3.85
C VAL A 313 7.15 8.74 2.55
N ILE A 314 7.64 7.49 2.60
CA ILE A 314 7.92 6.63 1.47
C ILE A 314 7.16 5.32 1.68
N PHE A 315 6.25 4.97 0.76
CA PHE A 315 5.44 3.77 0.89
C PHE A 315 5.30 3.04 -0.45
N THR A 316 5.63 1.75 -0.50
CA THR A 316 5.58 0.98 -1.74
C THR A 316 4.67 -0.25 -1.62
N ASN A 317 3.88 -0.49 -2.68
CA ASN A 317 3.07 -1.70 -2.87
C ASN A 317 3.48 -2.48 -4.12
N GLY A 318 4.47 -1.99 -4.86
CA GLY A 318 4.80 -2.64 -6.11
C GLY A 318 6.24 -2.41 -6.58
N HIS A 319 6.76 -3.42 -7.24
CA HIS A 319 8.10 -3.41 -7.83
C HIS A 319 8.16 -4.24 -9.10
N LEU A 320 9.24 -4.09 -9.83
CA LEU A 320 9.63 -4.97 -10.94
C LEU A 320 11.07 -5.44 -10.75
N VAL A 321 11.30 -6.72 -11.01
CA VAL A 321 12.63 -7.31 -10.95
C VAL A 321 13.15 -7.62 -12.36
N THR A 322 14.40 -7.26 -12.63
CA THR A 322 15.11 -7.63 -13.85
C THR A 322 16.59 -7.92 -13.51
N GLY A 323 16.91 -9.21 -13.37
CA GLY A 323 18.22 -9.63 -12.87
C GLY A 323 18.46 -9.13 -11.44
N ASP A 324 19.53 -8.35 -11.25
CA ASP A 324 19.88 -7.74 -9.96
C ASP A 324 19.12 -6.44 -9.68
N ARG A 325 18.42 -5.88 -10.67
CA ARG A 325 17.76 -4.59 -10.59
C ARG A 325 16.35 -4.73 -10.06
N LEU A 326 16.09 -4.07 -8.94
CA LEU A 326 14.78 -3.87 -8.34
C LEU A 326 14.30 -2.45 -8.62
N GLN A 327 13.25 -2.29 -9.42
CA GLN A 327 12.59 -1.02 -9.66
C GLN A 327 11.38 -0.91 -8.74
N LEU A 328 11.42 0.00 -7.78
CA LEU A 328 10.30 0.34 -6.90
C LEU A 328 9.50 1.49 -7.49
N TYR A 329 8.18 1.42 -7.31
CA TYR A 329 7.29 2.56 -7.47
C TYR A 329 6.58 2.79 -6.16
N TYR A 330 6.56 4.03 -5.68
CA TYR A 330 6.14 4.34 -4.33
C TYR A 330 5.34 5.65 -4.27
N GLY A 331 4.47 5.73 -3.28
CA GLY A 331 3.86 6.98 -2.85
C GLY A 331 4.85 7.78 -2.01
N ALA A 332 4.98 9.05 -2.31
CA ALA A 332 5.80 9.99 -1.57
C ALA A 332 4.90 11.05 -0.91
N SER A 333 5.09 11.27 0.39
CA SER A 333 4.32 12.22 1.22
C SER A 333 2.80 12.09 1.10
N ASP A 334 2.31 10.86 0.81
CA ASP A 334 0.90 10.56 0.54
C ASP A 334 0.24 11.49 -0.50
N GLU A 335 1.01 11.96 -1.50
CA GLU A 335 0.51 12.91 -2.49
C GLU A 335 0.87 12.55 -3.92
N VAL A 336 2.10 12.07 -4.18
CA VAL A 336 2.62 11.86 -5.53
C VAL A 336 3.22 10.47 -5.72
N ILE A 337 3.29 10.00 -6.97
CA ILE A 337 3.94 8.74 -7.33
C ILE A 337 5.35 9.00 -7.80
N CYS A 338 6.28 8.27 -7.23
CA CYS A 338 7.70 8.31 -7.53
C CYS A 338 8.26 6.93 -7.88
N GLY A 339 9.50 6.89 -8.32
CA GLY A 339 10.20 5.65 -8.59
C GLY A 339 11.66 5.69 -8.14
N ALA A 340 12.20 4.52 -7.80
CA ALA A 340 13.61 4.33 -7.46
C ALA A 340 14.11 2.97 -7.95
N GLU A 341 15.42 2.83 -7.97
CA GLU A 341 16.12 1.61 -8.35
C GLU A 341 17.08 1.19 -7.25
N LEU A 342 17.09 -0.11 -6.91
CA LEU A 342 17.99 -0.72 -5.95
C LEU A 342 18.63 -1.97 -6.55
N SER A 343 19.76 -2.41 -5.99
CA SER A 343 20.37 -3.71 -6.28
C SER A 343 19.92 -4.75 -5.25
N ILE A 344 19.38 -5.89 -5.72
CA ILE A 344 18.99 -7.01 -4.85
C ILE A 344 20.20 -7.54 -4.09
N LYS A 345 21.37 -7.64 -4.75
CA LYS A 345 22.61 -8.07 -4.11
C LYS A 345 23.06 -7.12 -3.02
N GLU A 346 22.95 -5.81 -3.25
CA GLU A 346 23.30 -4.79 -2.26
C GLU A 346 22.35 -4.87 -1.06
N ILE A 347 21.04 -5.01 -1.30
CA ILE A 347 20.07 -5.25 -0.23
C ILE A 347 20.44 -6.47 0.58
N LEU A 348 20.62 -7.64 -0.06
CA LEU A 348 20.94 -8.90 0.63
C LEU A 348 22.23 -8.80 1.44
N SER A 349 23.24 -8.06 0.94
CA SER A 349 24.53 -7.86 1.62
C SER A 349 24.41 -6.93 2.83
N SER A 350 23.40 -6.07 2.89
CA SER A 350 23.16 -5.12 4.00
C SER A 350 22.35 -5.72 5.15
N LEU A 351 21.76 -6.93 4.96
CA LEU A 351 20.92 -7.55 5.98
C LEU A 351 21.75 -8.15 7.10
N SER A 352 21.30 -7.93 8.33
CA SER A 352 21.86 -8.54 9.53
C SER A 352 21.09 -9.80 9.90
N PRO A 353 21.78 -10.92 10.29
CA PRO A 353 21.11 -12.12 10.77
C PRO A 353 20.14 -11.80 11.91
N GLN A 354 18.96 -12.43 11.87
CA GLN A 354 17.99 -12.29 12.96
C GLN A 354 18.59 -12.94 14.22
N LYS A 355 18.76 -12.18 15.29
CA LYS A 355 19.12 -12.72 16.61
C LYS A 355 17.90 -13.44 17.18
N GLU A 356 18.11 -14.65 17.68
CA GLU A 356 17.10 -15.46 18.37
C GLU A 356 16.52 -14.76 19.61
#